data_42d4b7b72e9b780e9c7bdbf87885136c
#
_entry.id   42d4b7b72e9b780e9c7bdbf87885136c
#
_cell.length_a   1.000
_cell.length_b   1.000
_cell.length_c   1.000
_cell.angle_alpha   90.00
_cell.angle_beta   90.00
_cell.angle_gamma   90.00
#
_symmetry.space_group_name_H-M   'P 1'
#
loop_
_entity.id
_entity.type
_entity.pdbx_description
1 polymer ?
#
loop_
_entity_poly.entity_id
_entity_poly.type
_entity_poly.pdbx_seq_one_letter_code
_entity_poly.pdbx_strand_id
1 'polypeptide(L)'
;MSVCVIYYKSKLLLIQRPEDKMLGGLWEFPGGKIESHESDEAAVIREIKEETNLLIKNPRYVGKIKHQYSHFKVVISLFQKSVNSIKSLKIKENYIWTTTKGLDKFALPKANYKMLDLLKKNNDEKYLK
;
A
#
# COMPACT_ATOMS: atom_id res chain seq x y z
N MET A 1 2.19 6.64 -9.27
CA MET A 1 1.86 5.32 -8.68
C MET A 1 0.56 5.40 -7.90
N SER A 2 -0.13 4.31 -7.80
CA SER A 2 -1.29 4.16 -6.93
C SER A 2 -1.03 3.05 -5.93
N VAL A 3 -1.29 3.33 -4.65
CA VAL A 3 -1.00 2.42 -3.54
C VAL A 3 -2.25 2.31 -2.67
N CYS A 4 -2.52 1.12 -2.15
CA CYS A 4 -3.65 0.92 -1.26
C CYS A 4 -3.23 0.26 0.05
N VAL A 5 -3.63 0.86 1.16
CA VAL A 5 -3.49 0.22 2.46
C VAL A 5 -4.69 -0.71 2.62
N ILE A 6 -4.42 -2.01 2.69
CA ILE A 6 -5.46 -3.04 2.81
C ILE A 6 -5.56 -3.47 4.27
N TYR A 7 -6.76 -3.39 4.83
CA TYR A 7 -7.03 -3.80 6.20
C TYR A 7 -7.87 -5.08 6.24
N TYR A 8 -7.51 -5.96 7.16
CA TYR A 8 -8.30 -7.16 7.47
C TYR A 8 -8.18 -7.43 8.97
N LYS A 9 -9.30 -7.45 9.66
CA LYS A 9 -9.36 -7.71 11.12
C LYS A 9 -8.36 -6.85 11.91
N SER A 10 -8.39 -5.55 11.67
CA SER A 10 -7.55 -4.55 12.35
C SER A 10 -6.06 -4.68 12.07
N LYS A 11 -5.69 -5.43 11.05
CA LYS A 11 -4.30 -5.56 10.59
C LYS A 11 -4.20 -5.04 9.16
N LEU A 12 -3.02 -4.58 8.80
CA LEU A 12 -2.76 -4.11 7.46
C LEU A 12 -1.69 -4.96 6.78
N LEU A 13 -1.75 -4.97 5.45
CA LEU A 13 -0.90 -5.82 4.61
C LEU A 13 0.38 -5.09 4.22
N LEU A 14 1.51 -5.74 4.46
CA LEU A 14 2.81 -5.32 3.93
C LEU A 14 3.35 -6.43 3.03
N ILE A 15 4.01 -6.05 1.95
CA ILE A 15 4.67 -6.95 1.02
C ILE A 15 6.14 -6.56 0.95
N GLN A 16 7.04 -7.55 0.97
CA GLN A 16 8.47 -7.30 0.93
C GLN A 16 8.93 -7.20 -0.52
N ARG A 17 9.66 -6.12 -0.85
CA ARG A 17 10.25 -5.96 -2.18
C ARG A 17 11.37 -6.99 -2.37
N PRO A 18 11.47 -7.60 -3.57
CA PRO A 18 12.58 -8.51 -3.87
C PRO A 18 13.93 -7.82 -3.68
N GLU A 19 14.92 -8.59 -3.21
CA GLU A 19 16.27 -8.06 -2.92
C GLU A 19 16.95 -7.45 -4.15
N ASP A 20 16.66 -7.96 -5.33
CA ASP A 20 17.27 -7.50 -6.58
C ASP A 20 16.61 -6.26 -7.19
N LYS A 21 15.57 -5.73 -6.54
CA LYS A 21 14.89 -4.52 -7.01
C LYS A 21 15.38 -3.30 -6.25
N MET A 22 15.11 -2.11 -6.80
CA MET A 22 15.37 -0.85 -6.09
C MET A 22 14.62 -0.87 -4.76
N LEU A 23 15.29 -0.44 -3.69
CA LEU A 23 14.77 -0.50 -2.32
C LEU A 23 14.46 -1.94 -1.89
N GLY A 24 15.23 -2.90 -2.43
CA GLY A 24 15.03 -4.33 -2.16
C GLY A 24 15.12 -4.68 -0.68
N GLY A 25 14.32 -5.65 -0.27
CA GLY A 25 14.25 -6.08 1.11
C GLY A 25 13.37 -5.23 2.01
N LEU A 26 13.00 -4.02 1.59
CA LEU A 26 12.09 -3.17 2.36
C LEU A 26 10.65 -3.64 2.21
N TRP A 27 9.84 -3.36 3.23
CA TRP A 27 8.43 -3.70 3.24
C TRP A 27 7.61 -2.49 2.81
N GLU A 28 6.54 -2.72 2.08
CA GLU A 28 5.73 -1.62 1.56
C GLU A 28 4.26 -2.01 1.46
N PHE A 29 3.40 -1.00 1.35
CA PHE A 29 1.99 -1.21 1.02
C PHE A 29 1.88 -1.63 -0.45
N PRO A 30 0.93 -2.51 -0.78
CA PRO A 30 0.77 -2.96 -2.17
C PRO A 30 0.31 -1.85 -3.10
N GLY A 31 0.74 -1.92 -4.34
CA GLY A 31 0.40 -0.95 -5.37
C GLY A 31 1.41 -1.00 -6.51
N GLY A 32 1.32 -0.07 -7.42
CA GLY A 32 2.23 -0.02 -8.56
C GLY A 32 1.99 1.16 -9.49
N LYS A 33 2.54 1.06 -10.69
CA LYS A 33 2.51 2.13 -11.68
C LYS A 33 1.11 2.29 -12.28
N ILE A 34 0.75 3.56 -12.54
CA ILE A 34 -0.48 3.90 -13.25
C ILE A 34 -0.17 3.85 -14.75
N GLU A 35 -0.95 3.08 -15.51
CA GLU A 35 -0.81 3.02 -16.95
C GLU A 35 -1.39 4.28 -17.59
N SER A 36 -0.93 4.61 -18.80
CA SER A 36 -1.25 5.89 -19.46
C SER A 36 -2.74 6.13 -19.68
N HIS A 37 -3.53 5.08 -19.77
CA HIS A 37 -4.98 5.17 -20.05
C HIS A 37 -5.85 4.87 -18.83
N GLU A 38 -5.24 4.74 -17.65
CA GLU A 38 -5.97 4.41 -16.42
C GLU A 38 -6.15 5.62 -15.52
N SER A 39 -7.26 5.63 -14.78
CA SER A 39 -7.38 6.52 -13.63
C SER A 39 -6.55 5.94 -12.48
N ASP A 40 -6.28 6.77 -11.48
CA ASP A 40 -5.57 6.33 -10.28
C ASP A 40 -6.33 5.18 -9.58
N GLU A 41 -7.65 5.29 -9.52
CA GLU A 41 -8.47 4.25 -8.89
C GLU A 41 -8.43 2.94 -9.68
N ALA A 42 -8.57 3.01 -11.00
CA ALA A 42 -8.50 1.82 -11.83
C ALA A 42 -7.14 1.14 -11.70
N ALA A 43 -6.08 1.93 -11.63
CA ALA A 43 -4.72 1.41 -11.48
C ALA A 43 -4.56 0.67 -10.17
N VAL A 44 -5.05 1.23 -9.05
CA VAL A 44 -4.90 0.58 -7.76
C VAL A 44 -5.70 -0.72 -7.68
N ILE A 45 -6.91 -0.74 -8.25
CA ILE A 45 -7.71 -1.97 -8.29
C ILE A 45 -6.98 -3.05 -9.08
N ARG A 46 -6.42 -2.70 -10.23
CA ARG A 46 -5.64 -3.63 -11.06
C ARG A 46 -4.40 -4.14 -10.34
N GLU A 47 -3.61 -3.23 -9.77
CA GLU A 47 -2.37 -3.58 -9.07
C GLU A 47 -2.62 -4.48 -7.87
N ILE A 48 -3.65 -4.19 -7.09
CA ILE A 48 -4.01 -5.05 -5.95
C ILE A 48 -4.41 -6.44 -6.44
N LYS A 49 -5.16 -6.52 -7.52
CA LYS A 49 -5.54 -7.82 -8.10
C LYS A 49 -4.31 -8.59 -8.56
N GLU A 50 -3.39 -7.93 -9.25
CA GLU A 50 -2.17 -8.57 -9.75
C GLU A 50 -1.26 -9.06 -8.62
N GLU A 51 -1.07 -8.24 -7.59
CA GLU A 51 -0.14 -8.56 -6.50
C GLU A 51 -0.72 -9.51 -5.45
N THR A 52 -2.02 -9.40 -5.17
CA THR A 52 -2.61 -10.10 -4.03
C THR A 52 -3.73 -11.05 -4.38
N ASN A 53 -4.22 -11.00 -5.61
CA ASN A 53 -5.41 -11.72 -6.07
C ASN A 53 -6.71 -11.27 -5.38
N LEU A 54 -6.68 -10.17 -4.64
CA LEU A 54 -7.90 -9.60 -4.05
C LEU A 54 -8.56 -8.65 -5.03
N LEU A 55 -9.88 -8.77 -5.17
CA LEU A 55 -10.67 -7.82 -5.95
C LEU A 55 -11.29 -6.81 -4.98
N ILE A 56 -10.75 -5.60 -4.98
CA ILE A 56 -11.29 -4.52 -4.15
C ILE A 56 -12.26 -3.67 -4.96
N LYS A 57 -13.28 -3.16 -4.29
CA LYS A 57 -14.29 -2.29 -4.89
C LYS A 57 -14.35 -0.99 -4.11
N ASN A 58 -14.48 0.12 -4.83
CA ASN A 58 -14.62 1.44 -4.23
C ASN A 58 -13.57 1.73 -3.15
N PRO A 59 -12.28 1.61 -3.47
CA PRO A 59 -11.25 1.98 -2.50
C PRO A 59 -11.38 3.47 -2.19
N ARG A 60 -11.18 3.83 -0.93
CA ARG A 60 -11.29 5.22 -0.50
C ARG A 60 -10.01 5.97 -0.83
N TYR A 61 -10.13 7.06 -1.58
CA TYR A 61 -8.99 7.93 -1.87
C TYR A 61 -8.64 8.74 -0.62
N VAL A 62 -7.38 8.72 -0.22
CA VAL A 62 -6.88 9.44 0.96
C VAL A 62 -6.18 10.73 0.56
N GLY A 63 -5.37 10.69 -0.48
CA GLY A 63 -4.64 11.86 -0.95
C GLY A 63 -3.43 11.47 -1.78
N LYS A 64 -2.63 12.48 -2.10
CA LYS A 64 -1.45 12.32 -2.94
C LYS A 64 -0.21 12.78 -2.19
N ILE A 65 0.87 12.03 -2.30
CA ILE A 65 2.16 12.42 -1.73
C ILE A 65 3.22 12.47 -2.83
N LYS A 66 4.25 13.28 -2.58
CA LYS A 66 5.44 13.37 -3.44
C LYS A 66 6.66 13.09 -2.57
N HIS A 67 7.59 12.32 -3.10
CA HIS A 67 8.83 12.04 -2.41
C HIS A 67 9.99 11.96 -3.38
N GLN A 68 11.11 12.61 -3.05
CA GLN A 68 12.34 12.57 -3.83
C GLN A 68 13.33 11.63 -3.17
N TYR A 69 13.65 10.54 -3.85
CA TYR A 69 14.79 9.69 -3.50
C TYR A 69 16.03 10.25 -4.22
N SER A 70 17.23 9.79 -3.87
CA SER A 70 18.46 10.36 -4.43
C SER A 70 18.49 10.37 -5.96
N HIS A 71 17.94 9.36 -6.60
CA HIS A 71 18.04 9.22 -8.06
C HIS A 71 16.69 9.24 -8.77
N PHE A 72 15.58 9.40 -8.03
CA PHE A 72 14.27 9.42 -8.67
C PHE A 72 13.21 10.04 -7.76
N LYS A 73 12.14 10.47 -8.38
CA LYS A 73 11.01 11.10 -7.71
C LYS A 73 9.77 10.23 -7.87
N VAL A 74 8.98 10.09 -6.81
CA VAL A 74 7.72 9.36 -6.87
C VAL A 74 6.55 10.28 -6.51
N VAL A 75 5.45 10.10 -7.21
CA VAL A 75 4.17 10.72 -6.89
C VAL A 75 3.20 9.58 -6.69
N ILE A 76 2.57 9.52 -5.53
CA ILE A 76 1.75 8.39 -5.13
C ILE A 76 0.34 8.86 -4.76
N SER A 77 -0.66 8.26 -5.41
CA SER A 77 -2.05 8.40 -5.00
C SER A 77 -2.35 7.29 -3.99
N LEU A 78 -2.73 7.69 -2.78
CA LEU A 78 -2.95 6.77 -1.68
C LEU A 78 -4.43 6.47 -1.50
N PHE A 79 -4.74 5.19 -1.42
CA PHE A 79 -6.08 4.67 -1.16
C PHE A 79 -6.06 3.78 0.06
N GLN A 80 -7.22 3.50 0.61
CA GLN A 80 -7.37 2.50 1.66
C GLN A 80 -8.64 1.70 1.44
N LYS A 81 -8.63 0.44 1.90
CA LYS A 81 -9.77 -0.46 1.77
C LYS A 81 -9.72 -1.53 2.84
N SER A 82 -10.85 -1.72 3.54
CA SER A 82 -11.03 -2.85 4.45
C SER A 82 -11.68 -3.99 3.68
N VAL A 83 -11.15 -5.19 3.83
CA VAL A 83 -11.71 -6.39 3.20
C VAL A 83 -12.29 -7.32 4.26
N ASN A 84 -13.36 -8.02 3.92
CA ASN A 84 -14.06 -8.92 4.83
C ASN A 84 -13.56 -10.36 4.74
N SER A 85 -12.83 -10.69 3.69
CA SER A 85 -12.33 -12.04 3.47
C SER A 85 -11.00 -12.00 2.74
N ILE A 86 -10.11 -12.92 3.10
CA ILE A 86 -8.83 -13.11 2.42
C ILE A 86 -8.72 -14.51 1.82
N LYS A 87 -9.87 -15.16 1.57
CA LYS A 87 -9.88 -16.51 1.00
C LYS A 87 -9.19 -16.59 -0.37
N SER A 88 -9.30 -15.53 -1.16
CA SER A 88 -8.67 -15.49 -2.50
C SER A 88 -7.24 -14.98 -2.49
N LEU A 89 -6.71 -14.61 -1.31
CA LEU A 89 -5.37 -14.04 -1.20
C LEU A 89 -4.33 -15.01 -1.76
N LYS A 90 -3.49 -14.49 -2.66
CA LYS A 90 -2.39 -15.24 -3.23
C LYS A 90 -1.29 -14.25 -3.59
N ILE A 91 -0.19 -14.29 -2.85
CA ILE A 91 0.92 -13.36 -3.01
C ILE A 91 2.20 -14.15 -3.23
N LYS A 92 2.90 -13.83 -4.30
CA LYS A 92 4.16 -14.48 -4.68
C LYS A 92 5.30 -14.10 -3.73
N GLU A 93 5.38 -12.81 -3.36
CA GLU A 93 6.44 -12.29 -2.51
C GLU A 93 6.16 -12.61 -1.03
N ASN A 94 7.15 -12.35 -0.18
CA ASN A 94 6.93 -12.43 1.27
C ASN A 94 5.93 -11.35 1.67
N TYR A 95 5.01 -11.68 2.54
CA TYR A 95 4.02 -10.73 3.02
C TYR A 95 3.68 -10.99 4.47
N ILE A 96 3.11 -9.98 5.11
CA ILE A 96 2.72 -10.06 6.50
C ILE A 96 1.50 -9.17 6.76
N TRP A 97 0.67 -9.60 7.69
CA TRP A 97 -0.39 -8.78 8.26
C TRP A 97 0.09 -8.28 9.61
N THR A 98 0.13 -6.97 9.79
CA THR A 98 0.62 -6.40 11.03
C THR A 98 -0.31 -5.31 11.53
N THR A 99 -0.27 -5.05 12.84
CA THR A 99 -1.02 -3.94 13.43
C THR A 99 -0.27 -2.65 13.15
N THR A 100 -0.93 -1.52 13.36
CA THR A 100 -0.29 -0.20 13.24
C THR A 100 0.93 -0.10 14.16
N LYS A 101 0.79 -0.60 15.39
CA LYS A 101 1.92 -0.61 16.34
C LYS A 101 3.05 -1.50 15.87
N GLY A 102 2.73 -2.58 15.18
CA GLY A 102 3.72 -3.51 14.67
C GLY A 102 4.53 -2.99 13.50
N LEU A 103 4.11 -1.89 12.87
CA LEU A 103 4.84 -1.30 11.74
C LEU A 103 6.27 -0.93 12.08
N ASP A 104 6.54 -0.56 13.32
CA ASP A 104 7.89 -0.18 13.76
C ASP A 104 8.91 -1.32 13.64
N LYS A 105 8.44 -2.54 13.51
CA LYS A 105 9.32 -3.72 13.38
C LYS A 105 9.82 -3.92 11.96
N PHE A 106 9.29 -3.16 11.00
CA PHE A 106 9.60 -3.36 9.59
C PHE A 106 10.26 -2.12 9.01
N ALA A 107 11.28 -2.34 8.17
CA ALA A 107 11.93 -1.25 7.45
C ALA A 107 11.09 -0.91 6.23
N LEU A 108 10.60 0.32 6.16
CA LEU A 108 9.75 0.82 5.07
C LEU A 108 10.50 1.89 4.28
N PRO A 109 10.23 2.03 2.97
CA PRO A 109 10.73 3.19 2.22
C PRO A 109 10.19 4.49 2.84
N LYS A 110 10.97 5.56 2.74
CA LYS A 110 10.58 6.84 3.35
C LYS A 110 9.23 7.35 2.90
N ALA A 111 8.86 7.11 1.65
CA ALA A 111 7.55 7.52 1.13
C ALA A 111 6.39 6.90 1.93
N ASN A 112 6.58 5.69 2.49
CA ASN A 112 5.53 5.02 3.28
C ASN A 112 5.24 5.77 4.58
N TYR A 113 6.25 6.41 5.18
CA TYR A 113 6.02 7.22 6.39
C TYR A 113 5.17 8.44 6.09
N LYS A 114 5.35 9.04 4.91
CA LYS A 114 4.49 10.15 4.45
C LYS A 114 3.04 9.67 4.24
N MET A 115 2.87 8.44 3.75
CA MET A 115 1.53 7.85 3.61
C MET A 115 0.85 7.69 4.97
N LEU A 116 1.59 7.19 5.96
CA LEU A 116 1.05 7.03 7.32
C LEU A 116 0.64 8.38 7.92
N ASP A 117 1.46 9.41 7.72
CA ASP A 117 1.14 10.76 8.19
C ASP A 117 -0.14 11.28 7.53
N LEU A 118 -0.31 11.02 6.24
CA LEU A 118 -1.49 11.44 5.51
C LEU A 118 -2.75 10.73 6.02
N LEU A 119 -2.65 9.44 6.33
CA LEU A 119 -3.76 8.67 6.92
C LEU A 119 -4.19 9.28 8.25
N LYS A 120 -3.23 9.64 9.10
CA LYS A 120 -3.52 10.27 10.40
C LYS A 120 -4.23 11.60 10.23
N LYS A 121 -3.80 12.42 9.27
CA LYS A 121 -4.40 13.74 9.00
C LYS A 121 -5.84 13.64 8.53
N ASN A 122 -6.21 12.51 7.90
CA ASN A 122 -7.56 12.31 7.40
C ASN A 122 -8.48 11.66 8.44
N ASN A 123 -8.06 11.63 9.71
CA ASN A 123 -8.85 11.11 10.83
C ASN A 123 -9.28 9.65 10.66
N ASP A 124 -8.40 8.86 10.05
CA ASP A 124 -8.65 7.44 9.88
C ASP A 124 -8.09 6.63 11.04
N GLU A 125 -8.11 7.22 12.24
CA GLU A 125 -7.60 6.60 13.45
C GLU A 125 -8.20 5.23 13.74
N LYS A 126 -9.46 5.02 13.37
CA LYS A 126 -10.11 3.73 13.56
C LYS A 126 -9.37 2.60 12.82
N TYR A 127 -8.63 2.93 11.77
CA TYR A 127 -7.82 1.97 11.03
C TYR A 127 -6.39 1.90 11.54
N LEU A 128 -5.96 2.90 12.31
CA LEU A 128 -4.59 3.02 12.81
C LEU A 128 -4.41 2.57 14.26
N LYS A 129 -5.49 2.24 14.91
CA LYS A 129 -5.47 1.80 16.33
C LYS A 129 -5.19 0.32 16.52
#